data_c3ad6d1d222ee051f880b7eaa1eb3203
#
_entry.id   c3ad6d1d222ee051f880b7eaa1eb3203
#
_cell.length_a   1.000
_cell.length_b   1.000
_cell.length_c   1.000
_cell.angle_alpha   90.00
_cell.angle_beta   90.00
_cell.angle_gamma   90.00
#
_symmetry.space_group_name_H-M   'P 1'
#
loop_
_entity.id
_entity.type
_entity.pdbx_description
1 polymer ?
#
loop_
_entity_poly.entity_id
_entity_poly.type
_entity_poly.pdbx_seq_one_letter_code
_entity_poly.pdbx_strand_id
1 'polypeptide(L)'
;MNESASVQGRGGGSKTARIVGIVLVHNEDLNVERAVTNISAFCDRLILCDHESTDGTLAILERLTRDLTHAELHRISHPSQSHDLLQGFAGTDTWIFAVDGDEIYDPERLTSFRQRLLSGEFDSIWRMKGNAMHCTSISSDLSTASGYMSPPSRSMTKLYNFGAIDSWEGRILERLHGGTIRFKEGFHDLIKMNFHESFGWNETPLRCLHLCFLPRSSREAELPESQRENIQEIYGGGIVGKIRRLASRILRDQKPSLWKQEYYRRGPIETIDCRCFFP
;
A
#
# COMPACT_ATOMS: atom_id res chain seq x y z
N MET A 1 28.47 18.33 55.31
CA MET A 1 28.97 18.40 53.93
C MET A 1 28.07 17.54 53.12
N ASN A 2 27.12 18.15 52.42
CA ASN A 2 26.14 17.48 51.57
C ASN A 2 26.64 17.66 50.11
N GLU A 3 27.05 16.58 49.46
CA GLU A 3 27.29 16.56 48.04
C GLU A 3 25.98 16.22 47.33
N SER A 4 25.42 17.22 46.66
CA SER A 4 24.28 17.07 45.75
C SER A 4 24.82 16.56 44.41
N ALA A 5 24.47 15.30 44.09
CA ALA A 5 24.72 14.71 42.79
C ALA A 5 23.76 15.34 41.77
N SER A 6 24.32 16.13 40.84
CA SER A 6 23.59 16.64 39.68
C SER A 6 23.33 15.52 38.68
N VAL A 7 22.06 15.19 38.50
CA VAL A 7 21.58 14.32 37.42
C VAL A 7 21.70 15.13 36.11
N GLN A 8 22.70 14.79 35.31
CA GLN A 8 22.81 15.30 33.93
C GLN A 8 21.66 14.68 33.12
N GLY A 9 20.69 15.53 32.75
CA GLY A 9 19.67 15.19 31.79
C GLY A 9 20.31 14.86 30.44
N ARG A 10 20.13 13.61 30.01
CA ARG A 10 20.41 13.20 28.63
C ARG A 10 19.51 14.02 27.71
N GLY A 11 20.09 14.91 26.93
CA GLY A 11 19.43 15.66 25.87
C GLY A 11 18.89 14.68 24.82
N GLY A 12 17.65 14.29 24.95
CA GLY A 12 16.89 13.59 23.92
C GLY A 12 16.59 14.60 22.81
N GLY A 13 17.37 14.60 21.74
CA GLY A 13 16.97 15.25 20.50
C GLY A 13 15.59 14.68 20.12
N SER A 14 14.58 15.53 19.98
CA SER A 14 13.25 15.15 19.52
C SER A 14 13.40 14.46 18.16
N LYS A 15 13.33 13.13 18.15
CA LYS A 15 13.23 12.37 16.90
C LYS A 15 11.85 12.68 16.34
N THR A 16 11.81 13.41 15.25
CA THR A 16 10.55 13.70 14.57
C THR A 16 10.17 12.46 13.78
N ALA A 17 9.13 11.76 14.23
CA ALA A 17 8.54 10.65 13.49
C ALA A 17 8.14 11.12 12.09
N ARG A 18 8.29 10.25 11.09
CA ARG A 18 7.93 10.58 9.71
C ARG A 18 7.16 9.43 9.07
N ILE A 19 6.42 9.78 8.03
CA ILE A 19 5.67 8.83 7.23
C ILE A 19 6.26 8.83 5.82
N VAL A 20 6.72 7.68 5.38
CA VAL A 20 7.23 7.44 4.03
C VAL A 20 6.23 6.57 3.27
N GLY A 21 5.63 7.12 2.23
CA GLY A 21 4.79 6.37 1.30
C GLY A 21 5.65 5.68 0.24
N ILE A 22 5.36 4.40 -0.05
CA ILE A 22 5.92 3.72 -1.21
C ILE A 22 4.79 3.21 -2.09
N VAL A 23 4.78 3.66 -3.34
CA VAL A 23 3.78 3.29 -4.35
C VAL A 23 4.48 2.46 -5.43
N LEU A 24 4.11 1.18 -5.55
CA LEU A 24 4.61 0.29 -6.58
C LEU A 24 3.54 0.09 -7.65
N VAL A 25 3.88 0.39 -8.90
CA VAL A 25 2.95 0.36 -10.02
C VAL A 25 3.49 -0.37 -11.24
N HIS A 26 2.58 -0.98 -11.99
CA HIS A 26 2.83 -1.54 -13.31
C HIS A 26 1.55 -1.45 -14.15
N ASN A 27 1.54 -0.56 -15.16
CA ASN A 27 0.39 -0.33 -16.04
C ASN A 27 -0.89 0.02 -15.26
N GLU A 28 -0.92 1.21 -14.66
CA GLU A 28 -2.01 1.69 -13.80
C GLU A 28 -2.39 3.15 -14.11
N ASP A 29 -2.27 3.57 -15.38
CA ASP A 29 -2.47 4.94 -15.83
C ASP A 29 -3.90 5.49 -15.58
N LEU A 30 -4.88 4.63 -15.37
CA LEU A 30 -6.24 5.06 -15.03
C LEU A 30 -6.40 5.52 -13.58
N ASN A 31 -5.55 5.03 -12.66
CA ASN A 31 -5.79 5.19 -11.23
C ASN A 31 -4.62 5.83 -10.47
N VAL A 32 -3.38 5.67 -10.95
CA VAL A 32 -2.16 6.02 -10.23
C VAL A 32 -2.10 7.49 -9.80
N GLU A 33 -2.61 8.41 -10.62
CA GLU A 33 -2.64 9.83 -10.26
C GLU A 33 -3.45 10.06 -8.99
N ARG A 34 -4.66 9.50 -8.94
CA ARG A 34 -5.54 9.61 -7.78
C ARG A 34 -4.96 8.89 -6.56
N ALA A 35 -4.41 7.69 -6.75
CA ALA A 35 -3.78 6.93 -5.68
C ALA A 35 -2.65 7.73 -5.00
N VAL A 36 -1.80 8.39 -5.77
CA VAL A 36 -0.68 9.20 -5.26
C VAL A 36 -1.17 10.52 -4.65
N THR A 37 -2.06 11.25 -5.31
CA THR A 37 -2.52 12.56 -4.83
C THR A 37 -3.27 12.45 -3.51
N ASN A 38 -4.09 11.42 -3.33
CA ASN A 38 -4.87 11.23 -2.10
C ASN A 38 -4.02 10.93 -0.87
N ILE A 39 -2.81 10.37 -1.05
CA ILE A 39 -1.91 10.07 0.06
C ILE A 39 -0.83 11.14 0.27
N SER A 40 -0.70 12.11 -0.63
CA SER A 40 0.43 13.05 -0.64
C SER A 40 0.53 13.87 0.63
N ALA A 41 -0.59 14.38 1.15
CA ALA A 41 -0.61 15.15 2.41
C ALA A 41 -0.38 14.28 3.66
N PHE A 42 -0.58 12.98 3.56
CA PHE A 42 -0.32 12.04 4.66
C PHE A 42 1.18 11.73 4.80
N CYS A 43 1.93 11.72 3.71
CA CYS A 43 3.33 11.31 3.67
C CYS A 43 4.27 12.52 3.75
N ASP A 44 5.41 12.37 4.45
CA ASP A 44 6.52 13.32 4.44
C ASP A 44 7.46 13.11 3.25
N ARG A 45 7.46 11.90 2.69
CA ARG A 45 8.20 11.50 1.50
C ARG A 45 7.40 10.46 0.74
N LEU A 46 7.40 10.56 -0.59
CA LEU A 46 6.79 9.60 -1.50
C LEU A 46 7.86 8.96 -2.38
N ILE A 47 7.95 7.64 -2.34
CA ILE A 47 8.81 6.82 -3.20
C ILE A 47 7.88 6.17 -4.24
N LEU A 48 7.91 6.68 -5.47
CA LEU A 48 7.11 6.17 -6.58
C LEU A 48 7.97 5.18 -7.37
N CYS A 49 7.53 3.92 -7.47
CA CYS A 49 8.27 2.85 -8.15
C CYS A 49 7.52 2.43 -9.41
N ASP A 50 8.02 2.82 -10.57
CA ASP A 50 7.55 2.31 -11.85
C ASP A 50 8.25 1.00 -12.20
N HIS A 51 7.49 -0.07 -12.30
CA HIS A 51 7.97 -1.38 -12.70
C HIS A 51 7.71 -1.62 -14.18
N GLU A 52 8.53 -0.99 -15.05
CA GLU A 52 8.51 -1.17 -16.51
C GLU A 52 7.11 -0.99 -17.13
N SER A 53 6.36 0.04 -16.72
CA SER A 53 5.07 0.36 -17.31
C SER A 53 5.22 0.72 -18.80
N THR A 54 4.24 0.30 -19.58
CA THR A 54 4.22 0.46 -21.04
C THR A 54 3.04 1.31 -21.53
N ASP A 55 2.16 1.71 -20.61
CA ASP A 55 1.04 2.64 -20.83
C ASP A 55 1.41 4.08 -20.42
N GLY A 56 0.43 4.91 -20.07
CA GLY A 56 0.62 6.29 -19.62
C GLY A 56 1.18 6.45 -18.20
N THR A 57 1.35 5.37 -17.44
CA THR A 57 1.72 5.41 -16.00
C THR A 57 3.01 6.18 -15.75
N LEU A 58 4.09 5.89 -16.50
CA LEU A 58 5.38 6.56 -16.29
C LEU A 58 5.28 8.06 -16.48
N ALA A 59 4.60 8.52 -17.54
CA ALA A 59 4.43 9.95 -17.81
C ALA A 59 3.65 10.67 -16.68
N ILE A 60 2.65 10.01 -16.10
CA ILE A 60 1.91 10.51 -14.94
C ILE A 60 2.83 10.63 -13.73
N LEU A 61 3.62 9.60 -13.41
CA LEU A 61 4.56 9.62 -12.29
C LEU A 61 5.63 10.71 -12.43
N GLU A 62 6.17 10.91 -13.64
CA GLU A 62 7.13 11.98 -13.93
C GLU A 62 6.51 13.37 -13.72
N ARG A 63 5.23 13.57 -14.07
CA ARG A 63 4.51 14.79 -13.78
C ARG A 63 4.31 14.99 -12.28
N LEU A 64 3.84 13.97 -11.58
CA LEU A 64 3.62 14.02 -10.13
C LEU A 64 4.89 14.34 -9.35
N THR A 65 6.06 13.84 -9.77
CA THR A 65 7.34 14.19 -9.13
C THR A 65 7.80 15.61 -9.40
N ARG A 66 7.34 16.26 -10.46
CA ARG A 66 7.56 17.70 -10.66
C ARG A 66 6.65 18.55 -9.78
N ASP A 67 5.40 18.09 -9.57
CA ASP A 67 4.37 18.84 -8.86
C ASP A 67 4.47 18.66 -7.33
N LEU A 68 4.94 17.50 -6.86
CA LEU A 68 5.09 17.14 -5.45
C LEU A 68 6.57 17.15 -5.04
N THR A 69 7.02 18.20 -4.37
CA THR A 69 8.44 18.41 -4.02
C THR A 69 9.02 17.36 -3.07
N HIS A 70 8.16 16.55 -2.41
CA HIS A 70 8.54 15.45 -1.52
C HIS A 70 8.42 14.07 -2.17
N ALA A 71 8.15 14.02 -3.49
CA ALA A 71 8.05 12.79 -4.24
C ALA A 71 9.32 12.53 -5.08
N GLU A 72 9.73 11.28 -5.17
CA GLU A 72 10.83 10.81 -6.02
C GLU A 72 10.39 9.60 -6.85
N LEU A 73 10.89 9.50 -8.08
CA LEU A 73 10.57 8.42 -9.01
C LEU A 73 11.76 7.46 -9.16
N HIS A 74 11.49 6.18 -8.99
CA HIS A 74 12.42 5.09 -9.24
C HIS A 74 11.87 4.16 -10.32
N ARG A 75 12.64 3.93 -11.37
CA ARG A 75 12.35 2.89 -12.36
C ARG A 75 13.05 1.61 -11.94
N ILE A 76 12.28 0.56 -11.79
CA ILE A 76 12.77 -0.75 -11.34
C ILE A 76 12.44 -1.82 -12.37
N SER A 77 13.34 -2.77 -12.55
CA SER A 77 13.17 -3.91 -13.48
C SER A 77 12.65 -5.18 -12.79
N HIS A 78 12.62 -5.17 -11.45
CA HIS A 78 12.07 -6.28 -10.67
C HIS A 78 11.38 -5.73 -9.41
N PRO A 79 10.18 -6.23 -9.04
CA PRO A 79 9.42 -5.73 -7.89
C PRO A 79 10.19 -5.76 -6.57
N SER A 80 11.14 -6.71 -6.38
CA SER A 80 11.95 -6.80 -5.18
C SER A 80 12.84 -5.59 -4.94
N GLN A 81 13.23 -4.86 -5.99
CA GLN A 81 14.03 -3.63 -5.86
C GLN A 81 13.29 -2.53 -5.09
N SER A 82 11.95 -2.59 -5.05
CA SER A 82 11.16 -1.68 -4.22
C SER A 82 11.43 -1.83 -2.73
N HIS A 83 11.84 -3.03 -2.28
CA HIS A 83 12.26 -3.24 -0.90
C HIS A 83 13.60 -2.59 -0.59
N ASP A 84 14.55 -2.61 -1.53
CA ASP A 84 15.89 -2.05 -1.34
C ASP A 84 15.83 -0.55 -1.01
N LEU A 85 14.81 0.15 -1.52
CA LEU A 85 14.56 1.56 -1.24
C LEU A 85 14.07 1.83 0.19
N LEU A 86 13.64 0.80 0.90
CA LEU A 86 13.09 0.90 2.26
C LEU A 86 14.07 0.46 3.35
N GLN A 87 15.07 -0.36 3.04
CA GLN A 87 15.95 -0.97 4.03
C GLN A 87 16.64 0.05 4.94
N GLY A 88 17.03 1.20 4.38
CA GLY A 88 17.69 2.28 5.13
C GLY A 88 16.83 2.94 6.21
N PHE A 89 15.51 2.69 6.24
CA PHE A 89 14.63 3.22 7.29
C PHE A 89 14.54 2.29 8.51
N ALA A 90 15.00 1.04 8.43
CA ALA A 90 14.96 0.12 9.56
C ALA A 90 15.67 0.72 10.78
N GLY A 91 15.04 0.62 11.95
CA GLY A 91 15.55 1.18 13.20
C GLY A 91 15.32 2.67 13.40
N THR A 92 14.84 3.40 12.37
CA THR A 92 14.51 4.82 12.46
C THR A 92 13.05 5.03 12.89
N ASP A 93 12.75 6.20 13.45
CA ASP A 93 11.39 6.61 13.81
C ASP A 93 10.58 6.94 12.53
N THR A 94 10.22 5.88 11.80
CA THR A 94 9.59 6.01 10.48
C THR A 94 8.46 4.99 10.33
N TRP A 95 7.31 5.47 9.89
CA TRP A 95 6.20 4.65 9.41
C TRP A 95 6.30 4.48 7.90
N ILE A 96 6.27 3.25 7.42
CA ILE A 96 6.21 2.96 5.98
C ILE A 96 4.76 2.68 5.59
N PHE A 97 4.24 3.46 4.66
CA PHE A 97 2.91 3.30 4.09
C PHE A 97 3.01 2.68 2.70
N ALA A 98 2.65 1.40 2.59
CA ALA A 98 2.73 0.63 1.34
C ALA A 98 1.41 0.71 0.57
N VAL A 99 1.42 1.32 -0.61
CA VAL A 99 0.24 1.58 -1.43
C VAL A 99 0.40 0.98 -2.82
N ASP A 100 -0.67 0.40 -3.37
CA ASP A 100 -0.76 -0.03 -4.75
C ASP A 100 -1.42 1.07 -5.59
N GLY A 101 -1.10 1.14 -6.88
CA GLY A 101 -1.62 2.22 -7.75
C GLY A 101 -3.12 2.12 -8.04
N ASP A 102 -3.76 1.02 -7.65
CA ASP A 102 -5.21 0.79 -7.72
C ASP A 102 -5.93 0.94 -6.36
N GLU A 103 -5.27 1.55 -5.35
CA GLU A 103 -5.83 1.83 -4.03
C GLU A 103 -6.08 3.32 -3.83
N ILE A 104 -7.33 3.71 -3.81
CA ILE A 104 -7.74 5.09 -3.61
C ILE A 104 -8.12 5.29 -2.14
N TYR A 105 -7.28 5.98 -1.39
CA TYR A 105 -7.51 6.29 0.03
C TYR A 105 -8.37 7.52 0.23
N ASP A 106 -9.06 7.60 1.38
CA ASP A 106 -9.78 8.79 1.83
C ASP A 106 -8.77 9.81 2.39
N PRO A 107 -8.51 10.93 1.70
CA PRO A 107 -7.46 11.87 2.09
C PRO A 107 -7.76 12.64 3.37
N GLU A 108 -9.04 12.93 3.68
CA GLU A 108 -9.42 13.63 4.92
C GLU A 108 -9.19 12.73 6.15
N ARG A 109 -9.54 11.44 6.03
CA ARG A 109 -9.29 10.46 7.08
C ARG A 109 -7.80 10.27 7.33
N LEU A 110 -7.02 10.16 6.27
CA LEU A 110 -5.56 10.06 6.38
C LEU A 110 -4.96 11.30 7.06
N THR A 111 -5.39 12.50 6.69
CA THR A 111 -4.90 13.75 7.29
C THR A 111 -5.18 13.79 8.80
N SER A 112 -6.39 13.43 9.21
CA SER A 112 -6.75 13.34 10.63
C SER A 112 -5.94 12.27 11.37
N PHE A 113 -5.71 11.13 10.73
CA PHE A 113 -4.95 10.02 11.29
C PHE A 113 -3.45 10.33 11.44
N ARG A 114 -2.88 11.11 10.52
CA ARG A 114 -1.47 11.53 10.55
C ARG A 114 -1.07 12.13 11.89
N GLN A 115 -1.88 13.03 12.45
CA GLN A 115 -1.56 13.66 13.72
C GLN A 115 -1.45 12.65 14.86
N ARG A 116 -2.36 11.68 14.93
CA ARG A 116 -2.36 10.62 15.94
C ARG A 116 -1.14 9.69 15.76
N LEU A 117 -0.82 9.36 14.51
CA LEU A 117 0.33 8.51 14.19
C LEU A 117 1.65 9.17 14.63
N LEU A 118 1.82 10.46 14.31
CA LEU A 118 3.03 11.21 14.65
C LEU A 118 3.12 11.62 16.13
N SER A 119 2.02 11.59 16.89
CA SER A 119 2.03 11.83 18.35
C SER A 119 2.55 10.65 19.16
N GLY A 120 2.85 9.51 18.52
CA GLY A 120 3.32 8.30 19.20
C GLY A 120 2.21 7.42 19.75
N GLU A 121 0.93 7.71 19.46
CA GLU A 121 -0.21 6.90 19.96
C GLU A 121 -0.09 5.42 19.62
N PHE A 122 0.61 5.12 18.52
CA PHE A 122 0.72 3.76 17.98
C PHE A 122 2.15 3.20 18.01
N ASP A 123 3.08 3.83 18.72
CA ASP A 123 4.50 3.43 18.72
C ASP A 123 4.72 1.98 19.18
N SER A 124 3.82 1.43 20.01
CA SER A 124 3.85 0.04 20.43
C SER A 124 3.34 -0.96 19.37
N ILE A 125 2.83 -0.49 18.24
CA ILE A 125 2.26 -1.33 17.18
C ILE A 125 3.31 -1.55 16.09
N TRP A 126 3.51 -2.80 15.66
CA TRP A 126 4.39 -3.15 14.54
C TRP A 126 3.76 -2.84 13.19
N ARG A 127 2.52 -3.27 12.99
CA ARG A 127 1.84 -3.10 11.70
C ARG A 127 0.34 -2.88 11.84
N MET A 128 -0.23 -2.16 10.88
CA MET A 128 -1.66 -1.86 10.86
C MET A 128 -2.30 -2.35 9.58
N LYS A 129 -3.50 -2.95 9.72
CA LYS A 129 -4.38 -3.33 8.62
C LYS A 129 -5.49 -2.32 8.49
N GLY A 130 -5.61 -1.75 7.29
CA GLY A 130 -6.71 -0.88 6.91
C GLY A 130 -7.94 -1.66 6.45
N ASN A 131 -9.06 -0.96 6.31
CA ASN A 131 -10.28 -1.48 5.70
C ASN A 131 -10.24 -1.20 4.20
N ALA A 132 -10.72 -2.15 3.39
CA ALA A 132 -10.81 -1.99 1.95
C ALA A 132 -12.21 -2.36 1.45
N MET A 133 -12.71 -1.62 0.47
CA MET A 133 -13.78 -2.09 -0.40
C MET A 133 -13.15 -2.57 -1.70
N HIS A 134 -13.28 -3.86 -2.02
CA HIS A 134 -12.81 -4.42 -3.29
C HIS A 134 -13.87 -4.13 -4.36
N CYS A 135 -13.68 -3.04 -5.09
CA CYS A 135 -14.68 -2.46 -5.97
C CYS A 135 -14.93 -3.30 -7.22
N THR A 136 -16.21 -3.57 -7.48
CA THR A 136 -16.70 -4.20 -8.71
C THR A 136 -17.27 -3.18 -9.69
N SER A 137 -17.69 -2.01 -9.20
CA SER A 137 -18.10 -0.86 -10.01
C SER A 137 -17.96 0.46 -9.26
N ILE A 138 -17.78 1.53 -10.02
CA ILE A 138 -17.90 2.92 -9.57
C ILE A 138 -18.79 3.64 -10.56
N SER A 139 -19.71 4.47 -10.05
CA SER A 139 -20.59 5.27 -10.91
C SER A 139 -19.78 6.30 -11.73
N SER A 140 -20.28 6.64 -12.92
CA SER A 140 -19.57 7.57 -13.81
C SER A 140 -19.40 8.98 -13.24
N ASP A 141 -20.27 9.37 -12.31
CA ASP A 141 -20.21 10.64 -11.57
C ASP A 141 -19.36 10.56 -10.30
N LEU A 142 -18.72 9.42 -10.04
CA LEU A 142 -17.87 9.15 -8.87
C LEU A 142 -18.61 9.32 -7.53
N SER A 143 -19.96 9.22 -7.51
CA SER A 143 -20.75 9.38 -6.29
C SER A 143 -20.88 8.10 -5.49
N THR A 144 -20.92 6.94 -6.16
CA THR A 144 -21.10 5.64 -5.51
C THR A 144 -20.11 4.60 -6.00
N ALA A 145 -19.69 3.74 -5.08
CA ALA A 145 -18.90 2.55 -5.37
C ALA A 145 -19.61 1.31 -4.83
N SER A 146 -19.55 0.21 -5.58
CA SER A 146 -20.07 -1.08 -5.15
C SER A 146 -18.97 -2.13 -5.15
N GLY A 147 -18.98 -3.02 -4.16
CA GLY A 147 -17.96 -4.05 -4.02
C GLY A 147 -18.08 -4.85 -2.73
N TYR A 148 -17.03 -5.62 -2.45
CA TYR A 148 -16.96 -6.49 -1.28
C TYR A 148 -16.18 -5.80 -0.16
N MET A 149 -16.81 -5.68 1.01
CA MET A 149 -16.21 -5.03 2.17
C MET A 149 -15.21 -5.94 2.90
N SER A 150 -14.18 -5.35 3.45
CA SER A 150 -13.26 -5.99 4.36
C SER A 150 -13.53 -5.52 5.80
N PRO A 151 -13.91 -6.44 6.73
CA PRO A 151 -14.27 -7.83 6.53
C PRO A 151 -15.65 -8.00 5.88
N PRO A 152 -16.10 -9.21 5.44
CA PRO A 152 -15.43 -10.51 5.54
C PRO A 152 -14.39 -10.77 4.44
N SER A 153 -14.29 -9.92 3.44
CA SER A 153 -13.18 -9.95 2.48
C SER A 153 -11.85 -9.68 3.16
N ARG A 154 -10.75 -9.95 2.46
CA ARG A 154 -9.41 -9.79 3.00
C ARG A 154 -9.07 -8.31 3.23
N SER A 155 -8.72 -7.97 4.46
CA SER A 155 -8.05 -6.72 4.82
C SER A 155 -6.57 -6.78 4.43
N MET A 156 -5.95 -5.62 4.22
CA MET A 156 -4.56 -5.51 3.79
C MET A 156 -3.72 -4.75 4.82
N THR A 157 -2.50 -5.26 5.09
CA THR A 157 -1.54 -4.54 5.91
C THR A 157 -0.94 -3.39 5.08
N LYS A 158 -1.00 -2.18 5.60
CA LYS A 158 -0.58 -0.99 4.86
C LYS A 158 0.44 -0.14 5.59
N LEU A 159 0.42 -0.07 6.91
CA LEU A 159 1.38 0.69 7.70
C LEU A 159 2.27 -0.24 8.50
N TYR A 160 3.57 0.07 8.50
CA TYR A 160 4.63 -0.65 9.18
C TYR A 160 5.50 0.31 9.98
N ASN A 161 5.67 0.06 11.27
CA ASN A 161 6.53 0.82 12.16
C ASN A 161 7.99 0.37 12.05
N PHE A 162 8.78 1.05 11.26
CA PHE A 162 10.20 0.71 11.11
C PHE A 162 11.04 1.04 12.34
N GLY A 163 10.50 1.84 13.27
CA GLY A 163 11.05 2.00 14.62
C GLY A 163 11.05 0.71 15.45
N ALA A 164 10.18 -0.25 15.12
CA ALA A 164 10.04 -1.53 15.83
C ALA A 164 11.05 -2.61 15.40
N ILE A 165 11.84 -2.37 14.34
CA ILE A 165 12.78 -3.36 13.78
C ILE A 165 14.20 -2.83 13.71
N ASP A 166 15.18 -3.73 13.72
CA ASP A 166 16.60 -3.42 13.45
C ASP A 166 16.92 -3.62 11.97
N SER A 167 16.35 -4.67 11.34
CA SER A 167 16.58 -4.96 9.93
C SER A 167 15.41 -5.74 9.32
N TRP A 168 15.30 -5.66 7.98
CA TRP A 168 14.41 -6.48 7.17
C TRP A 168 15.18 -6.90 5.92
N GLU A 169 15.65 -8.11 5.89
CA GLU A 169 16.63 -8.61 4.91
C GLU A 169 16.17 -9.90 4.22
N GLY A 170 16.93 -10.29 3.20
CA GLY A 170 16.75 -11.52 2.47
C GLY A 170 15.97 -11.35 1.16
N ARG A 171 15.63 -12.50 0.56
CA ARG A 171 14.92 -12.49 -0.72
C ARG A 171 13.45 -12.13 -0.50
N ILE A 172 13.09 -10.95 -0.96
CA ILE A 172 11.75 -10.37 -0.86
C ILE A 172 11.15 -10.31 -2.26
N LEU A 173 9.87 -10.67 -2.41
CA LEU A 173 9.19 -10.65 -3.71
C LEU A 173 8.94 -9.22 -4.18
N GLU A 174 8.36 -8.41 -3.30
CA GLU A 174 8.10 -7.00 -3.54
C GLU A 174 7.99 -6.25 -2.21
N ARG A 175 8.39 -4.99 -2.16
CA ARG A 175 8.28 -4.10 -0.98
C ARG A 175 8.45 -4.84 0.35
N LEU A 176 7.37 -5.05 1.08
CA LEU A 176 7.29 -5.58 2.44
C LEU A 176 6.75 -7.02 2.50
N HIS A 177 6.87 -7.78 1.40
CA HIS A 177 6.41 -9.16 1.31
C HIS A 177 7.57 -10.15 1.36
N GLY A 178 7.64 -10.94 2.45
CA GLY A 178 8.67 -11.96 2.66
C GLY A 178 9.95 -11.40 3.30
N GLY A 179 11.03 -12.18 3.24
CA GLY A 179 12.30 -11.87 3.91
C GLY A 179 12.31 -12.20 5.40
N THR A 180 13.39 -11.82 6.06
CA THR A 180 13.62 -12.02 7.49
C THR A 180 13.66 -10.68 8.22
N ILE A 181 12.80 -10.54 9.23
CA ILE A 181 12.73 -9.34 10.06
C ILE A 181 13.43 -9.63 11.37
N ARG A 182 14.34 -8.72 11.78
CA ARG A 182 14.89 -8.67 13.13
C ARG A 182 14.17 -7.57 13.90
N PHE A 183 13.36 -7.98 14.86
CA PHE A 183 12.62 -7.07 15.73
C PHE A 183 13.49 -6.55 16.86
N LYS A 184 13.25 -5.33 17.31
CA LYS A 184 13.76 -4.82 18.58
C LYS A 184 13.09 -5.51 19.76
N GLU A 185 13.71 -5.40 20.95
CA GLU A 185 13.14 -5.90 22.19
C GLU A 185 11.70 -5.37 22.40
N GLY A 186 10.79 -6.26 22.79
CA GLY A 186 9.37 -5.96 22.99
C GLY A 186 8.51 -6.03 21.73
N PHE A 187 9.11 -6.21 20.53
CA PHE A 187 8.35 -6.32 19.28
C PHE A 187 8.44 -7.72 18.67
N HIS A 188 7.39 -8.13 17.98
CA HIS A 188 7.32 -9.37 17.19
C HIS A 188 6.18 -9.30 16.17
N ASP A 189 6.10 -10.24 15.25
CA ASP A 189 5.18 -10.21 14.10
C ASP A 189 3.68 -10.20 14.47
N LEU A 190 3.30 -10.67 15.66
CA LEU A 190 1.90 -10.68 16.10
C LEU A 190 1.41 -9.34 16.68
N ILE A 191 2.30 -8.38 16.93
CA ILE A 191 1.92 -7.03 17.38
C ILE A 191 1.34 -6.26 16.21
N LYS A 192 0.04 -6.36 16.03
CA LYS A 192 -0.69 -5.75 14.91
C LYS A 192 -2.00 -5.13 15.38
N MET A 193 -2.42 -4.10 14.67
CA MET A 193 -3.74 -3.48 14.81
C MET A 193 -4.58 -3.73 13.56
N ASN A 194 -5.80 -4.20 13.75
CA ASN A 194 -6.78 -4.34 12.70
C ASN A 194 -7.87 -3.30 12.94
N PHE A 195 -7.95 -2.28 12.10
CA PHE A 195 -8.89 -1.18 12.32
C PHE A 195 -10.35 -1.63 12.32
N HIS A 196 -10.71 -2.65 11.53
CA HIS A 196 -12.07 -3.18 11.49
C HIS A 196 -12.54 -3.87 12.79
N GLU A 197 -11.63 -4.19 13.72
CA GLU A 197 -11.99 -4.73 15.04
C GLU A 197 -12.44 -3.64 16.01
N SER A 198 -12.10 -2.37 15.73
CA SER A 198 -12.37 -1.22 16.58
C SER A 198 -13.28 -0.16 15.94
N PHE A 199 -13.37 -0.15 14.61
CA PHE A 199 -14.05 0.91 13.85
C PHE A 199 -14.90 0.34 12.72
N GLY A 200 -16.09 0.89 12.52
CA GLY A 200 -16.88 0.67 11.32
C GLY A 200 -16.25 1.34 10.09
N TRP A 201 -16.73 1.02 8.89
CA TRP A 201 -16.24 1.60 7.64
C TRP A 201 -16.19 3.13 7.65
N ASN A 202 -17.25 3.78 8.15
CA ASN A 202 -17.35 5.24 8.16
C ASN A 202 -16.47 5.93 9.20
N GLU A 203 -15.92 5.18 10.16
CA GLU A 203 -15.14 5.70 11.28
C GLU A 203 -13.65 5.37 11.16
N THR A 204 -13.32 4.32 10.39
CA THR A 204 -11.94 3.87 10.26
C THR A 204 -11.05 4.94 9.64
N PRO A 205 -9.89 5.23 10.24
CA PRO A 205 -8.98 6.24 9.71
C PRO A 205 -8.20 5.78 8.48
N LEU A 206 -8.04 4.46 8.29
CA LEU A 206 -7.26 3.86 7.22
C LEU A 206 -8.17 3.00 6.34
N ARG A 207 -8.85 3.64 5.37
CA ARG A 207 -9.76 2.98 4.43
C ARG A 207 -9.44 3.34 2.99
N CYS A 208 -9.66 2.39 2.09
CA CYS A 208 -9.48 2.61 0.66
C CYS A 208 -10.52 1.90 -0.21
N LEU A 209 -10.75 2.46 -1.38
CA LEU A 209 -11.34 1.75 -2.51
C LEU A 209 -10.21 1.01 -3.21
N HIS A 210 -10.27 -0.31 -3.25
CA HIS A 210 -9.32 -1.16 -3.96
C HIS A 210 -9.93 -1.59 -5.30
N LEU A 211 -9.42 -1.04 -6.38
CA LEU A 211 -10.00 -1.15 -7.72
C LEU A 211 -9.59 -2.43 -8.45
N CYS A 212 -9.24 -3.49 -7.70
CA CYS A 212 -8.66 -4.72 -8.22
C CYS A 212 -9.52 -5.51 -9.22
N PHE A 213 -10.83 -5.23 -9.30
CA PHE A 213 -11.73 -5.81 -10.29
C PHE A 213 -12.06 -4.88 -11.47
N LEU A 214 -11.60 -3.63 -11.40
CA LEU A 214 -11.78 -2.64 -12.46
C LEU A 214 -10.54 -2.58 -13.37
N PRO A 215 -10.65 -2.02 -14.60
CA PRO A 215 -9.50 -1.75 -15.42
C PRO A 215 -8.50 -0.83 -14.68
N ARG A 216 -7.21 -1.17 -14.72
CA ARG A 216 -6.15 -0.36 -14.13
C ARG A 216 -5.39 0.44 -15.17
N SER A 217 -5.35 -0.09 -16.40
CA SER A 217 -4.65 0.50 -17.52
C SER A 217 -5.61 0.81 -18.67
N SER A 218 -5.36 1.91 -19.37
CA SER A 218 -6.03 2.26 -20.63
C SER A 218 -5.92 1.15 -21.68
N ARG A 219 -4.85 0.33 -21.61
CA ARG A 219 -4.65 -0.84 -22.48
C ARG A 219 -5.52 -2.04 -22.10
N GLU A 220 -6.03 -2.06 -20.89
CA GLU A 220 -6.87 -3.14 -20.37
C GLU A 220 -8.37 -2.77 -20.36
N ALA A 221 -8.73 -1.55 -20.75
CA ALA A 221 -10.09 -1.05 -20.65
C ALA A 221 -11.13 -1.95 -21.35
N GLU A 222 -10.72 -2.59 -22.45
CA GLU A 222 -11.56 -3.50 -23.22
C GLU A 222 -11.36 -4.99 -22.86
N LEU A 223 -10.39 -5.31 -21.99
CA LEU A 223 -10.09 -6.68 -21.62
C LEU A 223 -10.99 -7.16 -20.48
N PRO A 224 -11.54 -8.38 -20.56
CA PRO A 224 -12.23 -9.00 -19.43
C PRO A 224 -11.26 -9.17 -18.24
N GLU A 225 -11.79 -9.13 -17.01
CA GLU A 225 -11.01 -9.26 -15.76
C GLU A 225 -10.07 -10.46 -15.76
N SER A 226 -10.51 -11.59 -16.33
CA SER A 226 -9.73 -12.84 -16.41
C SER A 226 -8.44 -12.72 -17.23
N GLN A 227 -8.31 -11.70 -18.06
CA GLN A 227 -7.16 -11.49 -18.94
C GLN A 227 -6.20 -10.42 -18.43
N ARG A 228 -6.52 -9.76 -17.29
CA ARG A 228 -5.68 -8.72 -16.69
C ARG A 228 -4.56 -9.36 -15.88
N GLU A 229 -3.33 -8.94 -16.14
CA GLU A 229 -2.15 -9.47 -15.48
C GLU A 229 -2.02 -8.93 -14.04
N ASN A 230 -1.60 -9.78 -13.11
CA ASN A 230 -1.25 -9.39 -11.75
C ASN A 230 0.27 -9.57 -11.56
N ILE A 231 0.94 -8.61 -10.87
CA ILE A 231 2.37 -8.65 -10.60
C ILE A 231 2.78 -10.00 -9.96
N GLN A 232 2.02 -10.51 -9.00
CA GLN A 232 2.30 -11.81 -8.37
C GLN A 232 2.21 -12.99 -9.35
N GLU A 233 1.34 -12.90 -10.35
CA GLU A 233 1.21 -13.93 -11.39
C GLU A 233 2.35 -13.82 -12.40
N ILE A 234 2.86 -12.61 -12.66
CA ILE A 234 3.99 -12.39 -13.57
C ILE A 234 5.28 -12.99 -13.01
N TYR A 235 5.53 -12.89 -11.70
CA TYR A 235 6.80 -13.28 -11.08
C TYR A 235 6.74 -14.56 -10.23
N GLY A 236 5.55 -15.00 -9.81
CA GLY A 236 5.37 -16.09 -8.85
C GLY A 236 5.61 -17.51 -9.36
N GLY A 237 5.85 -17.72 -10.66
CA GLY A 237 5.81 -19.07 -11.26
C GLY A 237 7.15 -19.66 -11.75
N GLY A 238 8.29 -19.00 -11.59
CA GLY A 238 9.57 -19.46 -12.14
C GLY A 238 9.51 -19.72 -13.66
N ILE A 239 10.42 -20.59 -14.18
CA ILE A 239 10.47 -20.93 -15.61
C ILE A 239 9.18 -21.67 -16.06
N VAL A 240 8.66 -22.57 -15.23
CA VAL A 240 7.42 -23.33 -15.51
C VAL A 240 6.22 -22.39 -15.58
N GLY A 241 6.15 -21.37 -14.71
CA GLY A 241 5.11 -20.34 -14.75
C GLY A 241 5.18 -19.48 -16.02
N LYS A 242 6.40 -19.17 -16.52
CA LYS A 242 6.58 -18.44 -17.78
C LYS A 242 6.10 -19.25 -18.99
N ILE A 243 6.41 -20.54 -19.04
CA ILE A 243 5.96 -21.45 -20.12
C ILE A 243 4.45 -21.62 -20.07
N ARG A 244 3.87 -21.82 -18.89
CA ARG A 244 2.42 -21.98 -18.71
C ARG A 244 1.65 -20.73 -19.13
N ARG A 245 2.19 -19.53 -18.85
CA ARG A 245 1.63 -18.24 -19.30
C ARG A 245 1.68 -18.07 -20.81
N LEU A 246 2.82 -18.43 -21.44
CA LEU A 246 2.94 -18.37 -22.89
C LEU A 246 1.91 -19.30 -23.56
N ALA A 247 1.74 -20.50 -23.02
CA ALA A 247 0.74 -21.46 -23.48
C ALA A 247 -0.70 -20.97 -23.28
N SER A 248 -1.02 -20.36 -22.10
CA SER A 248 -2.37 -19.82 -21.83
C SER A 248 -2.70 -18.59 -22.67
N ARG A 249 -1.72 -17.74 -23.00
CA ARG A 249 -1.89 -16.64 -23.97
C ARG A 249 -2.25 -17.16 -25.37
N ILE A 250 -1.63 -18.26 -25.80
CA ILE A 250 -1.89 -18.88 -27.11
C ILE A 250 -3.28 -19.55 -27.12
N LEU A 251 -3.68 -20.17 -26.01
CA LEU A 251 -4.93 -20.94 -25.90
C LEU A 251 -6.15 -20.08 -25.51
N ARG A 252 -5.99 -18.79 -25.22
CA ARG A 252 -7.06 -17.85 -24.77
C ARG A 252 -7.92 -18.37 -23.59
N ASP A 253 -7.41 -19.32 -22.81
CA ASP A 253 -8.14 -19.99 -21.74
C ASP A 253 -7.58 -19.58 -20.38
N GLN A 254 -7.70 -18.26 -20.04
CA GLN A 254 -7.33 -17.78 -18.71
C GLN A 254 -8.56 -17.86 -17.78
N LYS A 255 -8.48 -18.79 -16.82
CA LYS A 255 -9.42 -18.76 -15.69
C LYS A 255 -9.10 -17.55 -14.82
N PRO A 256 -10.13 -16.83 -14.30
CA PRO A 256 -9.89 -15.74 -13.35
C PRO A 256 -9.01 -16.20 -12.20
N SER A 257 -8.17 -15.31 -11.68
CA SER A 257 -7.31 -15.63 -10.53
C SER A 257 -8.14 -16.23 -9.41
N LEU A 258 -7.99 -17.52 -9.15
CA LEU A 258 -8.71 -18.24 -8.08
C LEU A 258 -8.48 -17.57 -6.73
N TRP A 259 -7.26 -17.00 -6.52
CA TRP A 259 -6.90 -16.32 -5.31
C TRP A 259 -7.73 -15.03 -5.08
N LYS A 260 -7.94 -14.19 -6.12
CA LYS A 260 -8.82 -12.99 -6.00
C LYS A 260 -10.26 -13.41 -5.68
N GLN A 261 -10.75 -14.46 -6.35
CA GLN A 261 -12.10 -14.97 -6.08
C GLN A 261 -12.24 -15.47 -4.63
N GLU A 262 -11.24 -16.19 -4.14
CA GLU A 262 -11.28 -16.76 -2.80
C GLU A 262 -11.17 -15.74 -1.67
N TYR A 263 -10.33 -14.71 -1.83
CA TYR A 263 -9.99 -13.80 -0.73
C TYR A 263 -10.68 -12.44 -0.80
N TYR A 264 -10.96 -11.93 -2.01
CA TYR A 264 -11.53 -10.59 -2.18
C TYR A 264 -13.03 -10.58 -2.47
N ARG A 265 -13.63 -11.69 -2.85
CA ARG A 265 -15.08 -11.81 -3.12
C ARG A 265 -15.79 -12.56 -2.00
N ARG A 266 -15.69 -12.06 -0.78
CA ARG A 266 -16.36 -12.63 0.39
C ARG A 266 -17.42 -11.67 0.91
N GLY A 267 -18.59 -12.23 1.27
CA GLY A 267 -19.72 -11.45 1.76
C GLY A 267 -20.60 -10.91 0.63
N PRO A 268 -21.60 -10.09 0.98
CA PRO A 268 -22.46 -9.43 0.01
C PRO A 268 -21.73 -8.29 -0.70
N ILE A 269 -22.22 -7.93 -1.88
CA ILE A 269 -21.85 -6.66 -2.50
C ILE A 269 -22.59 -5.55 -1.78
N GLU A 270 -21.85 -4.56 -1.31
CA GLU A 270 -22.37 -3.35 -0.67
C GLU A 270 -22.14 -2.16 -1.59
N THR A 271 -22.98 -1.14 -1.46
CA THR A 271 -22.84 0.14 -2.17
C THR A 271 -22.69 1.26 -1.16
N ILE A 272 -21.69 2.11 -1.37
CA ILE A 272 -21.38 3.25 -0.50
C ILE A 272 -21.33 4.55 -1.29
N ASP A 273 -21.50 5.68 -0.60
CA ASP A 273 -21.07 6.99 -1.09
C ASP A 273 -19.55 7.04 -1.10
N CYS A 274 -18.96 7.34 -2.26
CA CYS A 274 -17.50 7.35 -2.43
C CYS A 274 -16.93 8.74 -2.77
N ARG A 275 -17.74 9.81 -2.71
CA ARG A 275 -17.28 11.18 -3.05
C ARG A 275 -16.07 11.64 -2.25
N CYS A 276 -15.93 11.23 -0.99
CA CYS A 276 -14.75 11.57 -0.17
C CYS A 276 -13.43 10.97 -0.69
N PHE A 277 -13.47 9.98 -1.56
CA PHE A 277 -12.28 9.42 -2.20
C PHE A 277 -11.90 10.17 -3.50
N PHE A 278 -12.77 11.05 -3.98
CA PHE A 278 -12.63 11.80 -5.23
C PHE A 278 -12.88 13.32 -5.02
N PRO A 279 -12.18 13.97 -4.05
CA PRO A 279 -12.33 15.39 -3.77
C PRO A 279 -11.88 16.29 -4.93
#